data_f07f741d32589acad793075d4a3f9cdf
#
_entry.id   f07f741d32589acad793075d4a3f9cdf
#
_cell.length_a   1.000
_cell.length_b   1.000
_cell.length_c   1.000
_cell.angle_alpha   90.00
_cell.angle_beta   90.00
_cell.angle_gamma   90.00
#
_symmetry.space_group_name_H-M   'P 1'
#
loop_
_entity.id
_entity.type
_entity.pdbx_description
1 polymer ?
#
loop_
_entity_poly.entity_id
_entity_poly.type
_entity_poly.pdbx_seq_one_letter_code
_entity_poly.pdbx_strand_id
1 'polypeptide(L)'
;MVNIINQNIFNGIAGARPSYAPVYYILHNDAGSMSAESYIGWLQQRYDNGESERGFAHYYIDRNSIARVEETFNGTWSCANYNANMNSLGYEVCQQFSTSDEEFIENENVVLMQMAEDMLYYGATPNYDNIKFHNEFSSTSCPARSLQLHGGDNDSLRDYVIEKIKYYQSLGSTVQEMLDNDTPQEIGWLKSINGWQYRDENGLVKNDWKQVEDKWYRFDSEGYTICNDWFKSDTNNKWYWLHPDGVMATGWQLINDKWYFFDEDGEMVEGWLQYKDKVYYLKANDGDMVSRECRQIDGEWYYFNENGERLEKANIIVDENGTIHF
;
A
#
# COMPACT_ATOMS: atom_id res chain seq x y z
N MET A 1 -15.35 -9.25 17.53
CA MET A 1 -14.52 -9.43 18.76
C MET A 1 -13.99 -10.85 18.73
N VAL A 2 -12.69 -11.03 18.74
CA VAL A 2 -12.07 -12.35 18.77
C VAL A 2 -12.04 -12.87 20.21
N ASN A 3 -12.39 -14.14 20.40
CA ASN A 3 -12.44 -14.78 21.73
C ASN A 3 -11.02 -15.25 22.11
N ILE A 4 -10.41 -14.68 23.15
CA ILE A 4 -9.09 -15.08 23.64
C ILE A 4 -9.24 -16.10 24.76
N ILE A 5 -8.78 -17.33 24.52
CA ILE A 5 -8.89 -18.47 25.44
C ILE A 5 -7.47 -18.78 25.94
N ASN A 6 -7.22 -18.46 27.21
CA ASN A 6 -5.95 -18.76 27.88
C ASN A 6 -6.09 -20.09 28.66
N GLN A 7 -5.56 -21.15 28.09
CA GLN A 7 -5.58 -22.46 28.74
C GLN A 7 -4.22 -23.13 28.55
N ASN A 8 -3.36 -23.01 29.58
CA ASN A 8 -2.04 -23.61 29.57
C ASN A 8 -2.16 -25.14 29.73
N ILE A 9 -2.32 -25.83 28.59
CA ILE A 9 -2.52 -27.30 28.55
C ILE A 9 -1.22 -28.05 28.85
N PHE A 10 -0.12 -27.62 28.24
CA PHE A 10 1.13 -28.35 28.24
C PHE A 10 2.02 -28.03 29.43
N ASN A 11 1.77 -26.92 30.11
CA ASN A 11 2.33 -26.53 31.41
C ASN A 11 3.88 -26.68 31.46
N GLY A 12 4.55 -26.26 30.40
CA GLY A 12 6.01 -26.25 30.29
C GLY A 12 6.64 -27.65 30.09
N ILE A 13 5.91 -28.62 29.55
CA ILE A 13 6.44 -30.00 29.34
C ILE A 13 7.67 -30.03 28.43
N ALA A 14 7.82 -29.07 27.50
CA ALA A 14 8.99 -28.94 26.64
C ALA A 14 10.18 -28.27 27.33
N GLY A 15 9.98 -27.69 28.53
CA GLY A 15 10.97 -26.92 29.28
C GLY A 15 10.88 -25.41 29.03
N ALA A 16 11.50 -24.63 29.93
CA ALA A 16 11.57 -23.19 29.81
C ALA A 16 12.52 -22.77 28.68
N ARG A 17 12.13 -21.68 27.97
CA ARG A 17 12.99 -21.09 26.96
C ARG A 17 14.28 -20.53 27.58
N PRO A 18 15.45 -20.69 26.91
CA PRO A 18 16.75 -20.26 27.46
C PRO A 18 16.90 -18.75 27.61
N SER A 19 16.20 -17.97 26.76
CA SER A 19 16.25 -16.51 26.74
C SER A 19 14.89 -15.90 27.11
N TYR A 20 14.90 -14.67 27.65
CA TYR A 20 13.67 -13.94 27.95
C TYR A 20 12.84 -13.69 26.68
N ALA A 21 13.44 -13.13 25.62
CA ALA A 21 12.77 -12.89 24.36
C ALA A 21 12.94 -14.08 23.39
N PRO A 22 11.93 -14.41 22.59
CA PRO A 22 12.09 -15.39 21.52
C PRO A 22 13.03 -14.86 20.42
N VAL A 23 13.78 -15.78 19.82
CA VAL A 23 14.63 -15.47 18.66
C VAL A 23 13.81 -15.50 17.38
N TYR A 24 12.84 -16.43 17.30
CA TYR A 24 12.01 -16.63 16.13
C TYR A 24 10.51 -16.54 16.46
N TYR A 25 9.75 -16.05 15.51
CA TYR A 25 8.29 -16.05 15.46
C TYR A 25 7.92 -16.89 14.24
N ILE A 26 7.40 -18.09 14.47
CA ILE A 26 7.26 -19.11 13.43
C ILE A 26 5.81 -19.28 13.04
N LEU A 27 5.52 -19.00 11.77
CA LEU A 27 4.20 -19.22 11.19
C LEU A 27 4.06 -20.67 10.72
N HIS A 28 2.93 -21.29 11.10
CA HIS A 28 2.49 -22.61 10.68
C HIS A 28 1.09 -22.57 10.08
N ASN A 29 0.75 -23.59 9.30
CA ASN A 29 -0.63 -23.93 8.97
C ASN A 29 -0.98 -25.28 9.59
N ASP A 30 -2.14 -25.40 10.21
CA ASP A 30 -2.54 -26.52 11.04
C ASP A 30 -2.71 -27.87 10.31
N ALA A 31 -2.66 -27.87 8.97
CA ALA A 31 -2.95 -29.02 8.12
C ALA A 31 -4.26 -29.72 8.52
N GLY A 32 -5.25 -28.96 9.01
CA GLY A 32 -6.49 -29.43 9.59
C GLY A 32 -7.73 -28.64 9.16
N SER A 33 -8.85 -29.00 9.78
CA SER A 33 -10.15 -28.38 9.56
C SER A 33 -10.81 -27.90 10.85
N MET A 34 -10.12 -28.01 11.98
CA MET A 34 -10.66 -27.62 13.29
C MET A 34 -10.55 -26.11 13.52
N SER A 35 -11.53 -25.54 14.22
CA SER A 35 -11.42 -24.19 14.76
C SER A 35 -10.39 -24.14 15.89
N ALA A 36 -9.89 -22.96 16.19
CA ALA A 36 -8.97 -22.71 17.30
C ALA A 36 -9.53 -23.21 18.64
N GLU A 37 -10.82 -22.95 18.90
CA GLU A 37 -11.48 -23.42 20.11
C GLU A 37 -11.57 -24.95 20.18
N SER A 38 -11.79 -25.64 19.05
CA SER A 38 -11.86 -27.09 18.98
C SER A 38 -10.50 -27.75 19.26
N TYR A 39 -9.39 -27.08 18.94
CA TYR A 39 -8.05 -27.55 19.27
C TYR A 39 -7.82 -27.70 20.76
N ILE A 40 -8.45 -26.90 21.61
CA ILE A 40 -8.28 -26.97 23.08
C ILE A 40 -8.65 -28.37 23.60
N GLY A 41 -9.83 -28.86 23.27
CA GLY A 41 -10.29 -30.19 23.70
C GLY A 41 -9.44 -31.32 23.13
N TRP A 42 -9.05 -31.19 21.85
CA TRP A 42 -8.20 -32.21 21.21
C TRP A 42 -6.78 -32.25 21.78
N LEU A 43 -6.17 -31.11 22.05
CA LEU A 43 -4.84 -31.01 22.65
C LEU A 43 -4.86 -31.49 24.11
N GLN A 44 -5.90 -31.17 24.87
CA GLN A 44 -6.07 -31.67 26.24
C GLN A 44 -6.15 -33.19 26.27
N GLN A 45 -6.94 -33.79 25.36
CA GLN A 45 -7.02 -35.24 25.25
C GLN A 45 -5.66 -35.87 24.92
N ARG A 46 -4.88 -35.28 24.04
CA ARG A 46 -3.52 -35.73 23.70
C ARG A 46 -2.59 -35.64 24.90
N TYR A 47 -2.65 -34.55 25.66
CA TYR A 47 -1.87 -34.36 26.86
C TYR A 47 -2.21 -35.43 27.89
N ASP A 48 -3.50 -35.67 28.15
CA ASP A 48 -4.00 -36.66 29.10
C ASP A 48 -3.61 -38.11 28.72
N ASN A 49 -3.50 -38.36 27.41
CA ASN A 49 -3.06 -39.68 26.90
C ASN A 49 -1.52 -39.84 26.84
N GLY A 50 -0.75 -38.82 27.24
CA GLY A 50 0.72 -38.85 27.17
C GLY A 50 1.26 -38.75 25.73
N GLU A 51 0.53 -38.13 24.81
CA GLU A 51 0.87 -38.02 23.37
C GLU A 51 1.40 -36.63 22.98
N SER A 52 1.93 -35.87 23.94
CA SER A 52 2.42 -34.50 23.70
C SER A 52 3.59 -34.45 22.72
N GLU A 53 4.39 -35.52 22.65
CA GLU A 53 5.51 -35.63 21.72
C GLU A 53 5.12 -35.61 20.22
N ARG A 54 3.83 -35.74 19.89
CA ARG A 54 3.33 -35.57 18.52
C ARG A 54 3.37 -34.11 18.06
N GLY A 55 3.78 -33.18 18.92
CA GLY A 55 3.98 -31.76 18.62
C GLY A 55 2.82 -30.87 19.04
N PHE A 56 3.14 -29.62 19.38
CA PHE A 56 2.21 -28.56 19.69
C PHE A 56 2.88 -27.19 19.51
N ALA A 57 2.11 -26.17 19.14
CA ALA A 57 2.52 -24.77 19.08
C ALA A 57 2.01 -23.99 20.32
N HIS A 58 2.42 -22.74 20.51
CA HIS A 58 1.92 -21.88 21.56
C HIS A 58 0.47 -21.47 21.31
N TYR A 59 0.15 -21.20 20.03
CA TYR A 59 -1.11 -20.64 19.60
C TYR A 59 -1.76 -21.45 18.49
N TYR A 60 -3.07 -21.60 18.59
CA TYR A 60 -3.96 -22.06 17.53
C TYR A 60 -4.99 -20.95 17.29
N ILE A 61 -5.09 -20.42 16.07
CA ILE A 61 -5.78 -19.16 15.82
C ILE A 61 -6.65 -19.26 14.57
N ASP A 62 -7.87 -18.79 14.69
CA ASP A 62 -8.75 -18.48 13.56
C ASP A 62 -9.37 -17.08 13.76
N ARG A 63 -10.16 -16.62 12.77
CA ARG A 63 -10.84 -15.31 12.79
C ARG A 63 -11.76 -15.06 13.97
N ASN A 64 -12.16 -16.12 14.68
CA ASN A 64 -13.09 -16.05 15.80
C ASN A 64 -12.42 -16.20 17.16
N SER A 65 -11.29 -16.92 17.22
CA SER A 65 -10.68 -17.33 18.50
C SER A 65 -9.16 -17.40 18.42
N ILE A 66 -8.52 -17.06 19.56
CA ILE A 66 -7.11 -17.30 19.85
C ILE A 66 -7.03 -18.27 21.02
N ALA A 67 -6.62 -19.50 20.76
CA ALA A 67 -6.32 -20.50 21.81
C ALA A 67 -4.83 -20.41 22.17
N ARG A 68 -4.52 -19.87 23.35
CA ARG A 68 -3.18 -19.82 23.96
C ARG A 68 -3.01 -21.06 24.83
N VAL A 69 -2.29 -22.07 24.34
CA VAL A 69 -2.24 -23.42 24.96
C VAL A 69 -0.94 -23.71 25.70
N GLU A 70 0.06 -22.85 25.56
CA GLU A 70 1.31 -22.88 26.31
C GLU A 70 1.79 -21.45 26.61
N GLU A 71 2.48 -21.29 27.74
CA GLU A 71 3.05 -20.01 28.13
C GLU A 71 4.22 -19.60 27.21
N THR A 72 4.29 -18.33 26.88
CA THR A 72 5.29 -17.81 25.92
C THR A 72 6.73 -17.87 26.41
N PHE A 73 6.98 -18.08 27.69
CA PHE A 73 8.32 -18.27 28.24
C PHE A 73 8.80 -19.75 28.21
N ASN A 74 7.96 -20.69 27.80
CA ASN A 74 8.30 -22.09 27.57
C ASN A 74 8.66 -22.34 26.10
N GLY A 75 9.31 -23.50 25.85
CA GLY A 75 9.43 -24.03 24.50
C GLY A 75 8.19 -24.85 24.09
N THR A 76 8.15 -25.23 22.83
CA THR A 76 7.11 -26.10 22.26
C THR A 76 7.74 -27.18 21.40
N TRP A 77 6.92 -28.09 20.85
CA TRP A 77 7.38 -29.15 19.93
C TRP A 77 6.70 -28.98 18.55
N SER A 78 6.88 -27.79 17.91
CA SER A 78 6.19 -27.44 16.68
C SER A 78 7.00 -27.61 15.38
N CYS A 79 8.35 -27.66 15.47
CA CYS A 79 9.21 -27.54 14.28
C CYS A 79 10.07 -28.80 14.00
N ALA A 80 9.92 -29.88 14.77
CA ALA A 80 10.82 -31.05 14.71
C ALA A 80 12.33 -30.70 14.79
N ASN A 81 12.65 -29.54 15.35
CA ASN A 81 14.00 -29.01 15.54
C ASN A 81 14.13 -28.46 16.96
N TYR A 82 15.00 -29.04 17.77
CA TYR A 82 15.15 -28.68 19.19
C TYR A 82 15.48 -27.20 19.39
N ASN A 83 16.42 -26.66 18.60
CA ASN A 83 16.85 -25.27 18.76
C ASN A 83 15.71 -24.29 18.38
N ALA A 84 14.99 -24.55 17.28
CA ALA A 84 13.81 -23.75 16.90
C ALA A 84 12.74 -23.85 17.99
N ASN A 85 12.39 -25.07 18.44
CA ASN A 85 11.37 -25.30 19.46
C ASN A 85 11.62 -24.55 20.77
N MET A 86 12.89 -24.46 21.17
CA MET A 86 13.28 -23.83 22.44
C MET A 86 13.54 -22.32 22.34
N ASN A 87 13.58 -21.75 21.15
CA ASN A 87 13.92 -20.34 20.96
C ASN A 87 12.85 -19.56 20.17
N SER A 88 11.66 -20.13 19.97
CA SER A 88 10.60 -19.50 19.19
C SER A 88 9.28 -19.39 19.94
N LEU A 89 8.38 -18.57 19.33
CA LEU A 89 6.94 -18.70 19.47
C LEU A 89 6.38 -19.32 18.19
N GLY A 90 5.52 -20.30 18.30
CA GLY A 90 4.86 -20.98 17.19
C GLY A 90 3.38 -20.60 17.11
N TYR A 91 2.90 -20.32 15.91
CA TYR A 91 1.55 -19.84 15.62
C TYR A 91 0.91 -20.66 14.51
N GLU A 92 -0.17 -21.37 14.80
CA GLU A 92 -0.92 -22.16 13.84
C GLU A 92 -2.11 -21.36 13.27
N VAL A 93 -2.12 -21.15 11.96
CA VAL A 93 -3.31 -20.68 11.23
C VAL A 93 -4.25 -21.87 11.08
N CYS A 94 -5.39 -21.85 11.77
CA CYS A 94 -6.33 -22.96 11.81
C CYS A 94 -7.22 -23.03 10.56
N GLN A 95 -7.88 -24.19 10.35
CA GLN A 95 -8.86 -24.46 9.31
C GLN A 95 -8.29 -24.41 7.87
N GLN A 96 -7.06 -24.85 7.67
CA GLN A 96 -6.42 -24.86 6.35
C GLN A 96 -7.27 -25.52 5.26
N PHE A 97 -8.02 -26.59 5.57
CA PHE A 97 -8.76 -27.39 4.58
C PHE A 97 -10.27 -27.14 4.54
N SER A 98 -10.82 -26.31 5.43
CA SER A 98 -12.26 -26.14 5.60
C SER A 98 -12.81 -24.74 5.30
N THR A 99 -11.93 -23.81 4.90
CA THR A 99 -12.28 -22.41 4.63
C THR A 99 -12.02 -22.02 3.18
N SER A 100 -12.70 -20.99 2.68
CA SER A 100 -12.33 -20.30 1.44
C SER A 100 -10.98 -19.58 1.59
N ASP A 101 -10.42 -19.08 0.50
CA ASP A 101 -9.15 -18.31 0.56
C ASP A 101 -9.32 -17.01 1.35
N GLU A 102 -10.45 -16.33 1.18
CA GLU A 102 -10.80 -15.10 1.93
C GLU A 102 -10.89 -15.39 3.43
N GLU A 103 -11.64 -16.42 3.82
CA GLU A 103 -11.76 -16.81 5.24
C GLU A 103 -10.43 -17.28 5.85
N PHE A 104 -9.56 -17.91 5.05
CA PHE A 104 -8.23 -18.29 5.52
C PHE A 104 -7.33 -17.07 5.72
N ILE A 105 -7.39 -16.08 4.83
CA ILE A 105 -6.69 -14.79 5.00
C ILE A 105 -7.19 -14.06 6.25
N GLU A 106 -8.50 -14.11 6.56
CA GLU A 106 -9.04 -13.58 7.82
C GLU A 106 -8.43 -14.30 9.04
N ASN A 107 -8.32 -15.64 9.01
CA ASN A 107 -7.67 -16.40 10.07
C ASN A 107 -6.19 -16.00 10.21
N GLU A 108 -5.47 -15.91 9.11
CA GLU A 108 -4.06 -15.50 9.06
C GLU A 108 -3.85 -14.07 9.58
N ASN A 109 -4.75 -13.13 9.24
CA ASN A 109 -4.68 -11.76 9.76
C ASN A 109 -4.71 -11.71 11.29
N VAL A 110 -5.57 -12.51 11.94
CA VAL A 110 -5.60 -12.60 13.41
C VAL A 110 -4.32 -13.23 13.97
N VAL A 111 -3.74 -14.19 13.27
CA VAL A 111 -2.42 -14.73 13.62
C VAL A 111 -1.35 -13.64 13.58
N LEU A 112 -1.32 -12.82 12.51
CA LEU A 112 -0.33 -11.76 12.35
C LEU A 112 -0.54 -10.62 13.37
N MET A 113 -1.77 -10.36 13.81
CA MET A 113 -2.04 -9.46 14.94
C MET A 113 -1.48 -10.04 16.26
N GLN A 114 -1.64 -11.34 16.51
CA GLN A 114 -1.05 -11.97 17.71
C GLN A 114 0.48 -11.95 17.64
N MET A 115 1.08 -12.18 16.48
CA MET A 115 2.53 -12.05 16.31
C MET A 115 2.97 -10.59 16.56
N ALA A 116 2.21 -9.60 16.10
CA ALA A 116 2.47 -8.17 16.32
C ALA A 116 2.43 -7.83 17.82
N GLU A 117 1.41 -8.30 18.57
CA GLU A 117 1.29 -8.13 20.03
C GLU A 117 2.49 -8.72 20.76
N ASP A 118 2.84 -9.98 20.46
CA ASP A 118 3.97 -10.65 21.12
C ASP A 118 5.30 -9.98 20.80
N MET A 119 5.52 -9.53 19.56
CA MET A 119 6.74 -8.82 19.17
C MET A 119 6.86 -7.47 19.90
N LEU A 120 5.76 -6.72 20.06
CA LEU A 120 5.73 -5.50 20.86
C LEU A 120 6.05 -5.79 22.33
N TYR A 121 5.44 -6.84 22.90
CA TYR A 121 5.67 -7.25 24.29
C TYR A 121 7.14 -7.58 24.56
N TYR A 122 7.82 -8.26 23.63
CA TYR A 122 9.24 -8.63 23.74
C TYR A 122 10.21 -7.59 23.20
N GLY A 123 9.72 -6.45 22.67
CA GLY A 123 10.55 -5.37 22.10
C GLY A 123 11.25 -5.79 20.79
N ALA A 124 10.67 -6.72 20.04
CA ALA A 124 11.21 -7.20 18.77
C ALA A 124 10.66 -6.41 17.59
N THR A 125 11.51 -6.15 16.60
CA THR A 125 11.12 -5.56 15.31
C THR A 125 11.08 -6.66 14.25
N PRO A 126 9.97 -6.80 13.47
CA PRO A 126 9.86 -7.86 12.45
C PRO A 126 10.90 -7.65 11.34
N ASN A 127 11.64 -8.71 11.03
CA ASN A 127 12.69 -8.73 10.00
C ASN A 127 12.94 -10.16 9.49
N TYR A 128 13.81 -10.32 8.48
CA TYR A 128 14.14 -11.59 7.84
C TYR A 128 14.80 -12.61 8.78
N ASP A 129 15.45 -12.16 9.87
CA ASP A 129 16.15 -13.04 10.79
C ASP A 129 15.20 -13.68 11.81
N ASN A 130 14.12 -12.98 12.19
CA ASN A 130 13.21 -13.43 13.25
C ASN A 130 11.84 -13.92 12.78
N ILE A 131 11.36 -13.52 11.59
CA ILE A 131 10.16 -14.10 10.97
C ILE A 131 10.56 -15.35 10.21
N LYS A 132 10.06 -16.50 10.64
CA LYS A 132 10.44 -17.80 10.12
C LYS A 132 9.23 -18.68 9.81
N PHE A 133 9.45 -19.74 9.04
CA PHE A 133 8.46 -20.72 8.65
C PHE A 133 8.91 -22.12 9.02
N HIS A 134 7.97 -23.03 9.25
CA HIS A 134 8.28 -24.40 9.67
C HIS A 134 9.21 -25.13 8.68
N ASN A 135 9.03 -24.92 7.37
CA ASN A 135 9.85 -25.54 6.32
C ASN A 135 11.32 -25.09 6.31
N GLU A 136 11.70 -24.07 7.08
CA GLU A 136 13.10 -23.66 7.23
C GLU A 136 13.85 -24.48 8.27
N PHE A 137 13.12 -25.24 9.10
CA PHE A 137 13.70 -26.04 10.21
C PHE A 137 13.55 -27.53 10.02
N SER A 138 12.63 -28.00 9.21
CA SER A 138 12.39 -29.41 8.92
C SER A 138 11.86 -29.63 7.50
N SER A 139 11.93 -30.86 7.01
CA SER A 139 11.41 -31.23 5.69
C SER A 139 9.88 -31.33 5.72
N THR A 140 9.20 -30.22 5.47
CA THR A 140 7.73 -30.10 5.44
C THR A 140 7.30 -29.07 4.40
N SER A 141 6.04 -29.14 3.95
CA SER A 141 5.44 -28.09 3.12
C SER A 141 4.80 -26.94 3.92
N CYS A 142 4.76 -27.05 5.26
CA CYS A 142 4.16 -26.03 6.13
C CYS A 142 5.02 -24.75 6.14
N PRO A 143 4.41 -23.56 5.99
CA PRO A 143 2.98 -23.23 5.88
C PRO A 143 2.45 -23.23 4.42
N ALA A 144 1.97 -24.36 3.93
CA ALA A 144 1.69 -24.60 2.52
C ALA A 144 0.65 -23.64 1.92
N ARG A 145 -0.46 -23.37 2.64
CA ARG A 145 -1.53 -22.49 2.13
C ARG A 145 -1.12 -21.03 2.16
N SER A 146 -0.46 -20.57 3.23
CA SER A 146 0.11 -19.23 3.29
C SER A 146 1.10 -18.99 2.14
N LEU A 147 2.00 -19.95 1.87
CA LEU A 147 2.90 -19.88 0.71
C LEU A 147 2.13 -19.76 -0.61
N GLN A 148 1.11 -20.60 -0.82
CA GLN A 148 0.31 -20.59 -2.04
C GLN A 148 -0.38 -19.23 -2.27
N LEU A 149 -0.89 -18.61 -1.21
CA LEU A 149 -1.64 -17.35 -1.30
C LEU A 149 -0.74 -16.12 -1.44
N HIS A 150 0.52 -16.21 -1.00
CA HIS A 150 1.43 -15.06 -0.94
C HIS A 150 2.72 -15.26 -1.77
N GLY A 151 2.60 -15.67 -3.03
CA GLY A 151 3.70 -15.69 -4.01
C GLY A 151 4.41 -17.01 -4.20
N GLY A 152 4.13 -18.05 -3.37
CA GLY A 152 4.59 -19.43 -3.56
C GLY A 152 5.98 -19.74 -3.04
N ASP A 153 6.70 -18.79 -2.46
CA ASP A 153 8.04 -18.96 -1.87
C ASP A 153 8.16 -18.25 -0.52
N ASN A 154 9.20 -18.64 0.24
CA ASN A 154 9.41 -18.11 1.60
C ASN A 154 9.70 -16.60 1.64
N ASP A 155 10.36 -16.04 0.63
CA ASP A 155 10.75 -14.64 0.66
C ASP A 155 9.53 -13.73 0.38
N SER A 156 8.71 -14.09 -0.59
CA SER A 156 7.44 -13.39 -0.88
C SER A 156 6.48 -13.44 0.32
N LEU A 157 6.33 -14.62 0.96
CA LEU A 157 5.51 -14.75 2.15
C LEU A 157 6.10 -13.94 3.32
N ARG A 158 7.41 -13.90 3.47
CA ARG A 158 8.07 -13.17 4.57
C ARG A 158 7.90 -11.66 4.41
N ASP A 159 8.04 -11.13 3.20
CA ASP A 159 7.78 -9.73 2.91
C ASP A 159 6.35 -9.34 3.29
N TYR A 160 5.36 -10.14 2.88
CA TYR A 160 3.96 -9.95 3.25
C TYR A 160 3.76 -9.98 4.78
N VAL A 161 4.29 -10.99 5.47
CA VAL A 161 4.15 -11.13 6.94
C VAL A 161 4.80 -9.95 7.67
N ILE A 162 5.99 -9.53 7.27
CA ILE A 162 6.69 -8.38 7.87
C ILE A 162 5.91 -7.08 7.67
N GLU A 163 5.39 -6.85 6.45
CA GLU A 163 4.58 -5.67 6.16
C GLU A 163 3.30 -5.64 7.00
N LYS A 164 2.58 -6.77 7.04
CA LYS A 164 1.34 -6.89 7.83
C LYS A 164 1.57 -6.73 9.33
N ILE A 165 2.61 -7.32 9.89
CA ILE A 165 2.94 -7.14 11.32
C ILE A 165 3.21 -5.66 11.62
N LYS A 166 4.01 -4.95 10.80
CA LYS A 166 4.27 -3.52 10.96
C LYS A 166 2.98 -2.69 10.86
N TYR A 167 2.11 -3.04 9.92
CA TYR A 167 0.80 -2.41 9.79
C TYR A 167 -0.02 -2.57 11.07
N TYR A 168 -0.18 -3.80 11.58
CA TYR A 168 -0.93 -4.05 12.81
C TYR A 168 -0.32 -3.36 14.03
N GLN A 169 1.00 -3.34 14.17
CA GLN A 169 1.69 -2.59 15.22
C GLN A 169 1.40 -1.08 15.16
N SER A 170 1.08 -0.53 14.00
CA SER A 170 0.67 0.87 13.85
C SER A 170 -0.77 1.14 14.30
N LEU A 171 -1.60 0.09 14.39
CA LEU A 171 -3.02 0.18 14.78
C LEU A 171 -3.22 0.07 16.29
N GLY A 172 -2.34 -0.65 17.01
CA GLY A 172 -2.48 -0.85 18.44
C GLY A 172 -1.38 -1.72 19.04
N SER A 173 -1.43 -1.91 20.34
CA SER A 173 -0.49 -2.72 21.10
C SER A 173 -1.03 -4.10 21.48
N THR A 174 -2.34 -4.30 21.33
CA THR A 174 -3.02 -5.57 21.59
C THR A 174 -3.85 -6.00 20.37
N VAL A 175 -4.11 -7.30 20.24
CA VAL A 175 -4.98 -7.81 19.17
C VAL A 175 -6.32 -7.09 19.14
N GLN A 176 -6.92 -6.81 20.30
CA GLN A 176 -8.22 -6.13 20.34
C GLN A 176 -8.13 -4.69 19.81
N GLU A 177 -7.11 -3.92 20.19
CA GLU A 177 -6.89 -2.57 19.65
C GLU A 177 -6.65 -2.60 18.14
N MET A 178 -5.87 -3.57 17.66
CA MET A 178 -5.62 -3.77 16.24
C MET A 178 -6.92 -4.07 15.48
N LEU A 179 -7.77 -4.96 16.00
CA LEU A 179 -9.09 -5.28 15.43
C LEU A 179 -10.03 -4.08 15.41
N ASP A 180 -10.07 -3.32 16.51
CA ASP A 180 -10.95 -2.17 16.64
C ASP A 180 -10.54 -1.03 15.68
N ASN A 181 -9.25 -0.92 15.38
CA ASN A 181 -8.67 0.07 14.48
C ASN A 181 -8.45 -0.42 13.04
N ASP A 182 -8.50 -1.73 12.80
CA ASP A 182 -8.46 -2.36 11.46
C ASP A 182 -9.87 -2.28 10.81
N THR A 183 -10.44 -1.09 10.81
CA THR A 183 -11.68 -0.88 10.05
C THR A 183 -11.36 -0.98 8.57
N PRO A 184 -12.23 -1.61 7.76
CA PRO A 184 -12.13 -1.53 6.31
C PRO A 184 -12.06 -0.06 5.93
N GLN A 185 -10.89 0.36 5.45
CA GLN A 185 -10.72 1.76 5.09
C GLN A 185 -11.51 1.98 3.80
N GLU A 186 -12.57 2.80 3.88
CA GLU A 186 -13.42 3.07 2.72
C GLU A 186 -12.57 3.51 1.53
N ILE A 187 -12.75 2.80 0.40
CA ILE A 187 -12.20 3.21 -0.90
C ILE A 187 -12.92 4.49 -1.31
N GLY A 188 -12.17 5.49 -1.72
CA GLY A 188 -12.75 6.75 -2.17
C GLY A 188 -12.01 7.97 -1.67
N TRP A 189 -12.68 9.10 -1.78
CA TRP A 189 -12.18 10.39 -1.38
C TRP A 189 -12.17 10.56 0.14
N LEU A 190 -11.03 10.95 0.68
CA LEU A 190 -10.81 11.25 2.09
C LEU A 190 -10.51 12.74 2.23
N LYS A 191 -11.30 13.44 3.06
CA LYS A 191 -11.09 14.87 3.32
C LYS A 191 -10.43 15.05 4.67
N SER A 192 -9.34 15.81 4.70
CA SER A 192 -8.67 16.25 5.93
C SER A 192 -8.54 17.78 5.97
N ILE A 193 -7.99 18.31 7.05
CA ILE A 193 -7.67 19.74 7.16
C ILE A 193 -6.60 20.17 6.13
N ASN A 194 -5.75 19.26 5.71
CA ASN A 194 -4.64 19.53 4.77
C ASN A 194 -5.02 19.36 3.30
N GLY A 195 -6.21 18.83 2.99
CA GLY A 195 -6.64 18.63 1.63
C GLY A 195 -7.39 17.31 1.39
N TRP A 196 -7.51 16.96 0.12
CA TRP A 196 -8.14 15.72 -0.31
C TRP A 196 -7.08 14.65 -0.60
N GLN A 197 -7.36 13.43 -0.18
CA GLN A 197 -6.62 12.22 -0.50
C GLN A 197 -7.57 11.23 -1.16
N TYR A 198 -7.03 10.25 -1.89
CA TYR A 198 -7.82 9.15 -2.45
C TYR A 198 -7.24 7.82 -2.02
N ARG A 199 -8.12 6.90 -1.62
CA ARG A 199 -7.76 5.52 -1.30
C ARG A 199 -8.38 4.59 -2.31
N ASP A 200 -7.57 3.71 -2.85
CA ASP A 200 -8.01 2.57 -3.64
C ASP A 200 -7.77 1.25 -2.89
N GLU A 201 -7.94 0.13 -3.59
CA GLU A 201 -7.73 -1.21 -3.06
C GLU A 201 -6.30 -1.49 -2.56
N ASN A 202 -5.33 -0.72 -2.99
CA ASN A 202 -3.92 -0.83 -2.60
C ASN A 202 -3.52 0.15 -1.47
N GLY A 203 -4.45 0.99 -1.02
CA GLY A 203 -4.22 1.98 0.01
C GLY A 203 -4.29 3.42 -0.49
N LEU A 204 -3.64 4.36 0.23
CA LEU A 204 -3.59 5.75 -0.19
C LEU A 204 -2.74 5.92 -1.46
N VAL A 205 -3.32 6.55 -2.48
CA VAL A 205 -2.58 6.97 -3.68
C VAL A 205 -1.57 8.04 -3.28
N LYS A 206 -0.28 7.79 -3.51
CA LYS A 206 0.81 8.70 -3.16
C LYS A 206 1.79 8.84 -4.31
N ASN A 207 2.28 10.06 -4.51
CA ASN A 207 3.28 10.40 -5.52
C ASN A 207 2.97 9.82 -6.90
N ASP A 208 1.67 9.76 -7.27
CA ASP A 208 1.19 9.12 -8.49
C ASP A 208 -0.03 9.83 -9.06
N TRP A 209 -0.38 9.48 -10.29
CA TRP A 209 -1.61 9.84 -10.96
C TRP A 209 -2.70 8.81 -10.71
N LYS A 210 -3.93 9.28 -10.52
CA LYS A 210 -5.10 8.40 -10.43
C LYS A 210 -6.26 8.98 -11.22
N GLN A 211 -6.88 8.12 -12.03
CA GLN A 211 -8.17 8.46 -12.65
C GLN A 211 -9.30 8.08 -11.72
N VAL A 212 -10.17 9.04 -11.42
CA VAL A 212 -11.37 8.84 -10.61
C VAL A 212 -12.54 9.49 -11.35
N GLU A 213 -13.60 8.74 -11.66
CA GLU A 213 -14.79 9.21 -12.38
C GLU A 213 -14.43 9.97 -13.69
N ASP A 214 -13.59 9.36 -14.51
CA ASP A 214 -13.10 9.90 -15.80
C ASP A 214 -12.25 11.17 -15.70
N LYS A 215 -11.85 11.60 -14.52
CA LYS A 215 -10.97 12.75 -14.28
C LYS A 215 -9.63 12.30 -13.73
N TRP A 216 -8.55 12.93 -14.19
CA TRP A 216 -7.22 12.67 -13.69
C TRP A 216 -6.85 13.62 -12.56
N TYR A 217 -6.21 13.07 -11.52
CA TYR A 217 -5.70 13.79 -10.35
C TYR A 217 -4.24 13.40 -10.12
N ARG A 218 -3.44 14.34 -9.63
CA ARG A 218 -2.06 14.08 -9.21
C ARG A 218 -1.96 14.21 -7.70
N PHE A 219 -1.34 13.20 -7.07
CA PHE A 219 -1.14 13.16 -5.62
C PHE A 219 0.34 13.35 -5.28
N ASP A 220 0.61 14.09 -4.22
CA ASP A 220 1.96 14.31 -3.70
C ASP A 220 2.50 13.09 -2.91
N SER A 221 3.69 13.23 -2.33
CA SER A 221 4.33 12.18 -1.53
C SER A 221 3.58 11.81 -0.24
N GLU A 222 2.73 12.71 0.26
CA GLU A 222 1.89 12.52 1.45
C GLU A 222 0.50 11.99 1.07
N GLY A 223 0.19 11.96 -0.22
CA GLY A 223 -1.07 11.47 -0.79
C GLY A 223 -2.15 12.55 -0.90
N TYR A 224 -1.81 13.85 -0.79
CA TYR A 224 -2.76 14.92 -1.05
C TYR A 224 -2.83 15.28 -2.53
N THR A 225 -4.03 15.63 -3.01
CA THR A 225 -4.18 16.14 -4.38
C THR A 225 -3.42 17.46 -4.54
N ILE A 226 -2.65 17.57 -5.61
CA ILE A 226 -2.09 18.84 -6.05
C ILE A 226 -3.25 19.67 -6.62
N CYS A 227 -3.44 20.90 -6.13
CA CYS A 227 -4.55 21.76 -6.51
C CYS A 227 -4.07 23.18 -6.79
N ASN A 228 -4.60 23.82 -7.85
CA ASN A 228 -4.28 25.19 -8.27
C ASN A 228 -2.78 25.42 -8.40
N ASP A 229 -2.07 24.45 -8.95
CA ASP A 229 -0.62 24.48 -9.06
C ASP A 229 -0.10 23.75 -10.30
N TRP A 230 1.14 24.06 -10.66
CA TRP A 230 1.88 23.39 -11.71
C TRP A 230 2.56 22.14 -11.22
N PHE A 231 2.49 21.09 -12.02
CA PHE A 231 3.23 19.86 -11.79
C PHE A 231 4.16 19.56 -12.96
N LYS A 232 5.44 19.37 -12.70
CA LYS A 232 6.40 18.90 -13.69
C LYS A 232 6.70 17.43 -13.46
N SER A 233 6.44 16.62 -14.47
CA SER A 233 6.72 15.18 -14.42
C SER A 233 8.21 14.89 -14.65
N ASP A 234 8.82 14.15 -13.74
CA ASP A 234 10.21 13.67 -13.90
C ASP A 234 10.35 12.57 -14.96
N THR A 235 9.23 11.90 -15.30
CA THR A 235 9.21 10.77 -16.23
C THR A 235 9.35 11.23 -17.69
N ASN A 236 8.60 12.29 -18.08
CA ASN A 236 8.59 12.80 -19.45
C ASN A 236 9.04 14.26 -19.59
N ASN A 237 9.40 14.91 -18.47
CA ASN A 237 9.83 16.30 -18.38
C ASN A 237 8.79 17.32 -18.87
N LYS A 238 7.49 16.93 -18.86
CA LYS A 238 6.37 17.78 -19.28
C LYS A 238 5.73 18.47 -18.09
N TRP A 239 5.10 19.64 -18.39
CA TRP A 239 4.32 20.40 -17.43
C TRP A 239 2.83 20.07 -17.53
N TYR A 240 2.17 20.06 -16.38
CA TYR A 240 0.75 19.86 -16.19
C TYR A 240 0.20 20.97 -15.29
N TRP A 241 -1.06 21.28 -15.43
CA TRP A 241 -1.78 22.18 -14.53
C TRP A 241 -2.90 21.43 -13.83
N LEU A 242 -2.98 21.56 -12.51
CA LEU A 242 -4.07 21.02 -11.71
C LEU A 242 -4.99 22.17 -11.29
N HIS A 243 -6.28 22.05 -11.62
CA HIS A 243 -7.29 23.02 -11.25
C HIS A 243 -7.46 23.16 -9.72
N PRO A 244 -8.19 24.20 -9.21
CA PRO A 244 -8.47 24.33 -7.78
C PRO A 244 -9.18 23.12 -7.15
N ASP A 245 -9.90 22.32 -7.94
CA ASP A 245 -10.53 21.07 -7.53
C ASP A 245 -9.62 19.84 -7.69
N GLY A 246 -8.35 20.04 -8.08
CA GLY A 246 -7.36 19.00 -8.29
C GLY A 246 -7.44 18.27 -9.64
N VAL A 247 -8.40 18.60 -10.48
CA VAL A 247 -8.55 17.96 -11.80
C VAL A 247 -7.45 18.43 -12.75
N MET A 248 -6.86 17.51 -13.49
CA MET A 248 -5.88 17.80 -14.53
C MET A 248 -6.50 18.62 -15.66
N ALA A 249 -5.84 19.70 -16.03
CA ALA A 249 -6.28 20.60 -17.11
C ALA A 249 -6.06 19.97 -18.49
N THR A 250 -6.99 20.22 -19.39
CA THR A 250 -6.88 19.95 -20.83
C THR A 250 -7.44 21.14 -21.63
N GLY A 251 -7.03 21.30 -22.89
CA GLY A 251 -7.45 22.38 -23.73
C GLY A 251 -6.90 23.76 -23.29
N TRP A 252 -7.59 24.83 -23.69
CA TRP A 252 -7.19 26.20 -23.35
C TRP A 252 -7.47 26.52 -21.88
N GLN A 253 -6.46 27.08 -21.20
CA GLN A 253 -6.52 27.51 -19.80
C GLN A 253 -5.97 28.93 -19.63
N LEU A 254 -6.69 29.75 -18.88
CA LEU A 254 -6.21 31.07 -18.45
C LEU A 254 -5.67 30.99 -17.04
N ILE A 255 -4.33 31.09 -16.90
CA ILE A 255 -3.62 30.94 -15.62
C ILE A 255 -2.81 32.23 -15.40
N ASN A 256 -3.11 32.97 -14.34
CA ASN A 256 -2.44 34.23 -14.01
C ASN A 256 -2.37 35.20 -15.19
N ASP A 257 -3.51 35.45 -15.85
CA ASP A 257 -3.67 36.33 -16.99
C ASP A 257 -2.91 35.94 -18.28
N LYS A 258 -2.44 34.68 -18.34
CA LYS A 258 -1.77 34.11 -19.50
C LYS A 258 -2.52 32.87 -19.99
N TRP A 259 -2.65 32.76 -21.33
CA TRP A 259 -3.26 31.58 -21.94
C TRP A 259 -2.23 30.48 -22.19
N TYR A 260 -2.61 29.24 -21.82
CA TYR A 260 -1.86 28.01 -22.06
C TYR A 260 -2.77 27.02 -22.76
N PHE A 261 -2.18 26.06 -23.43
CA PHE A 261 -2.91 24.93 -24.00
C PHE A 261 -2.32 23.62 -23.51
N PHE A 262 -3.20 22.72 -23.09
CA PHE A 262 -2.85 21.38 -22.67
C PHE A 262 -3.51 20.39 -23.64
N ASP A 263 -2.79 19.35 -24.06
CA ASP A 263 -3.32 18.32 -24.94
C ASP A 263 -4.30 17.37 -24.20
N GLU A 264 -4.73 16.30 -24.86
CA GLU A 264 -5.68 15.33 -24.29
C GLU A 264 -5.07 14.53 -23.14
N ASP A 265 -3.74 14.39 -23.11
CA ASP A 265 -2.98 13.74 -22.03
C ASP A 265 -2.63 14.71 -20.89
N GLY A 266 -3.03 15.97 -21.00
CA GLY A 266 -2.78 17.03 -20.02
C GLY A 266 -1.40 17.65 -20.11
N GLU A 267 -0.59 17.33 -21.13
CA GLU A 267 0.74 17.90 -21.32
C GLU A 267 0.65 19.33 -21.87
N MET A 268 1.38 20.26 -21.23
CA MET A 268 1.47 21.62 -21.71
C MET A 268 2.13 21.64 -23.09
N VAL A 269 1.45 22.24 -24.05
CA VAL A 269 1.94 22.40 -25.43
C VAL A 269 2.83 23.61 -25.56
N GLU A 270 3.96 23.45 -26.26
CA GLU A 270 4.88 24.51 -26.65
C GLU A 270 5.06 24.54 -28.16
N GLY A 271 5.39 25.72 -28.71
CA GLY A 271 5.59 25.89 -30.14
C GLY A 271 4.30 26.12 -30.90
N TRP A 272 4.27 25.69 -32.16
CA TRP A 272 3.10 25.86 -33.03
C TRP A 272 1.95 24.94 -32.64
N LEU A 273 0.75 25.55 -32.51
CA LEU A 273 -0.50 24.83 -32.24
C LEU A 273 -1.51 25.09 -33.35
N GLN A 274 -1.94 24.05 -34.04
CA GLN A 274 -3.11 24.06 -34.87
C GLN A 274 -4.32 23.65 -34.04
N TYR A 275 -5.23 24.61 -33.77
CA TYR A 275 -6.45 24.30 -33.02
C TYR A 275 -7.67 24.80 -33.80
N LYS A 276 -8.57 23.89 -34.16
CA LYS A 276 -9.63 24.11 -35.12
C LYS A 276 -9.04 24.68 -36.43
N ASP A 277 -9.55 25.76 -36.95
CA ASP A 277 -9.08 26.37 -38.22
C ASP A 277 -8.07 27.50 -38.00
N LYS A 278 -7.48 27.58 -36.80
CA LYS A 278 -6.58 28.66 -36.38
C LYS A 278 -5.22 28.15 -35.98
N VAL A 279 -4.21 28.99 -36.14
CA VAL A 279 -2.83 28.70 -35.76
C VAL A 279 -2.41 29.65 -34.65
N TYR A 280 -1.81 29.07 -33.59
CA TYR A 280 -1.32 29.77 -32.41
C TYR A 280 0.15 29.44 -32.20
N TYR A 281 0.82 30.21 -31.37
CA TYR A 281 2.18 29.88 -30.92
C TYR A 281 2.28 30.02 -29.41
N LEU A 282 2.68 28.93 -28.76
CA LEU A 282 2.95 28.84 -27.34
C LEU A 282 4.46 28.99 -27.15
N LYS A 283 4.89 29.90 -26.26
CA LYS A 283 6.33 30.20 -26.09
C LYS A 283 7.09 28.98 -25.63
N ALA A 284 8.24 28.72 -26.25
CA ALA A 284 9.12 27.68 -25.80
C ALA A 284 9.60 27.97 -24.36
N ASN A 285 9.64 26.94 -23.50
CA ASN A 285 9.95 26.93 -22.08
C ASN A 285 8.92 27.59 -21.14
N ASP A 286 8.15 28.57 -21.61
CA ASP A 286 7.16 29.28 -20.80
C ASP A 286 5.73 28.74 -21.02
N GLY A 287 5.42 28.25 -22.23
CA GLY A 287 4.12 27.69 -22.64
C GLY A 287 3.03 28.72 -22.84
N ASP A 288 3.19 29.99 -22.46
CA ASP A 288 2.15 30.99 -22.61
C ASP A 288 1.98 31.45 -24.07
N MET A 289 0.73 31.64 -24.46
CA MET A 289 0.32 32.01 -25.82
C MET A 289 0.83 33.40 -26.20
N VAL A 290 1.41 33.50 -27.37
CA VAL A 290 1.76 34.79 -28.01
C VAL A 290 0.50 35.48 -28.50
N SER A 291 0.31 36.77 -28.14
CA SER A 291 -0.81 37.59 -28.62
C SER A 291 -0.44 39.06 -28.70
N ARG A 292 -1.10 39.82 -29.59
CA ARG A 292 -0.91 41.26 -29.80
C ARG A 292 0.52 41.66 -30.11
N GLU A 293 1.31 40.80 -30.74
CA GLU A 293 2.70 41.10 -31.06
C GLU A 293 3.15 40.52 -32.40
N CYS A 294 4.20 41.14 -32.97
CA CYS A 294 5.02 40.53 -34.01
C CYS A 294 6.14 39.72 -33.33
N ARG A 295 6.34 38.50 -33.77
CA ARG A 295 7.37 37.63 -33.24
C ARG A 295 8.16 36.95 -34.34
N GLN A 296 9.49 36.93 -34.20
CA GLN A 296 10.36 36.17 -35.07
C GLN A 296 10.47 34.70 -34.55
N ILE A 297 10.13 33.78 -35.41
CA ILE A 297 10.18 32.32 -35.11
C ILE A 297 10.88 31.67 -36.30
N ASP A 298 11.93 30.93 -36.04
CA ASP A 298 12.77 30.26 -37.06
C ASP A 298 13.26 31.17 -38.19
N GLY A 299 13.49 32.45 -37.89
CA GLY A 299 13.98 33.45 -38.84
C GLY A 299 12.87 34.22 -39.57
N GLU A 300 11.63 33.77 -39.51
CA GLU A 300 10.48 34.42 -40.15
C GLU A 300 9.65 35.24 -39.16
N TRP A 301 9.05 36.35 -39.64
CA TRP A 301 8.20 37.20 -38.81
C TRP A 301 6.71 36.84 -38.95
N TYR A 302 6.06 36.69 -37.79
CA TYR A 302 4.64 36.41 -37.68
C TYR A 302 3.95 37.44 -36.80
N TYR A 303 2.71 37.82 -37.16
CA TYR A 303 1.85 38.61 -36.29
C TYR A 303 0.73 37.78 -35.69
N PHE A 304 0.52 37.97 -34.39
CA PHE A 304 -0.56 37.32 -33.63
C PHE A 304 -1.53 38.41 -33.15
N ASN A 305 -2.84 38.24 -33.46
CA ASN A 305 -3.88 39.18 -33.07
C ASN A 305 -4.16 39.12 -31.55
N GLU A 306 -5.16 39.86 -31.09
CA GLU A 306 -5.53 39.91 -29.66
C GLU A 306 -6.00 38.59 -29.10
N ASN A 307 -6.51 37.69 -29.92
CA ASN A 307 -6.94 36.36 -29.56
C ASN A 307 -5.79 35.31 -29.67
N GLY A 308 -4.57 35.73 -30.04
CA GLY A 308 -3.42 34.86 -30.25
C GLY A 308 -3.42 34.13 -31.60
N GLU A 309 -4.34 34.43 -32.51
CA GLU A 309 -4.44 33.81 -33.83
C GLU A 309 -3.36 34.40 -34.77
N ARG A 310 -2.59 33.54 -35.44
CA ARG A 310 -1.66 33.95 -36.50
C ARG A 310 -2.43 34.47 -37.68
N LEU A 311 -2.13 35.66 -38.13
CA LEU A 311 -2.65 36.20 -39.35
C LEU A 311 -1.79 35.79 -40.55
N GLU A 312 -2.40 35.19 -41.58
CA GLU A 312 -1.69 34.70 -42.78
C GLU A 312 -1.29 35.84 -43.75
N LYS A 313 -1.99 36.99 -43.72
CA LYS A 313 -1.69 38.17 -44.51
C LYS A 313 -2.06 39.40 -43.70
N ALA A 314 -1.12 39.94 -42.94
CA ALA A 314 -1.26 41.28 -42.38
C ALA A 314 -0.77 42.27 -43.43
N ASN A 315 -1.65 43.18 -43.91
CA ASN A 315 -1.19 44.40 -44.61
C ASN A 315 -0.59 45.29 -43.53
N ILE A 316 0.71 45.15 -43.29
CA ILE A 316 1.44 46.02 -42.38
C ILE A 316 1.58 47.37 -43.06
N ILE A 317 0.90 48.38 -42.54
CA ILE A 317 1.07 49.79 -42.94
C ILE A 317 1.92 50.44 -41.85
N VAL A 318 3.11 50.92 -42.22
CA VAL A 318 3.94 51.75 -41.35
C VAL A 318 3.66 53.21 -41.70
N ASP A 319 3.15 53.96 -40.74
CA ASP A 319 2.92 55.40 -40.94
C ASP A 319 4.23 56.21 -40.91
N GLU A 320 4.14 57.49 -41.19
CA GLU A 320 5.28 58.41 -41.24
C GLU A 320 6.04 58.56 -39.90
N ASN A 321 5.43 58.13 -38.79
CA ASN A 321 6.02 58.14 -37.46
C ASN A 321 6.61 56.78 -37.09
N GLY A 322 6.59 55.79 -37.98
CA GLY A 322 7.03 54.45 -37.74
C GLY A 322 6.03 53.57 -36.96
N THR A 323 4.78 54.01 -36.79
CA THR A 323 3.73 53.22 -36.13
C THR A 323 3.20 52.16 -37.08
N ILE A 324 3.11 50.93 -36.61
CA ILE A 324 2.61 49.81 -37.39
C ILE A 324 1.07 49.72 -37.21
N HIS A 325 0.34 49.76 -38.33
CA HIS A 325 -1.09 49.51 -38.41
C HIS A 325 -1.37 48.20 -39.16
N PHE A 326 -2.38 47.48 -38.71
CA PHE A 326 -2.78 46.16 -39.26
C PHE A 326 -4.14 46.24 -39.93
#